data_263c2f3fbf50109ff4290e78af8dfe9a
#
_entry.id   263c2f3fbf50109ff4290e78af8dfe9a
#
_cell.length_a   1.000
_cell.length_b   1.000
_cell.length_c   1.000
_cell.angle_alpha   90.00
_cell.angle_beta   90.00
_cell.angle_gamma   90.00
#
_symmetry.space_group_name_H-M   'P 1'
#
loop_
_entity.id
_entity.type
_entity.pdbx_description
1 polymer ?
#
loop_
_entity_poly.entity_id
_entity_poly.type
_entity_poly.pdbx_seq_one_letter_code
_entity_poly.pdbx_strand_id
1 'polypeptide(L)' 'MIEIGSLIRDSYGDIALVTDHWIHDQSGEYHTVVKWLSGRYVGETDALYTDNLEVIAC' A
#
# COMPACT_ATOMS: atom_id res chain seq x y z
N MET A 1 6.02 5.32 8.62
CA MET A 1 6.27 4.36 7.51
C MET A 1 5.59 3.05 7.82
N ILE A 2 4.92 2.49 6.83
CA ILE A 2 4.24 1.20 6.99
C ILE A 2 5.24 0.08 6.68
N GLU A 3 5.35 -0.89 7.58
CA GLU A 3 6.33 -1.97 7.42
C GLU A 3 5.96 -2.92 6.29
N ILE A 4 6.98 -3.40 5.59
CA ILE A 4 6.81 -4.47 4.59
C ILE A 4 6.27 -5.70 5.30
N GLY A 5 5.27 -6.35 4.69
CA GLY A 5 4.58 -7.48 5.28
C GLY A 5 3.29 -7.10 6.00
N SER A 6 3.04 -5.80 6.19
CA SER A 6 1.78 -5.34 6.78
C SER A 6 0.63 -5.54 5.81
N LEU A 7 -0.57 -5.72 6.35
CA LEU A 7 -1.82 -5.68 5.58
C LEU A 7 -2.45 -4.30 5.76
N ILE A 8 -2.90 -3.73 4.66
CA ILE A 8 -3.60 -2.45 4.67
C ILE A 8 -4.97 -2.59 4.02
N ARG A 9 -5.82 -1.63 4.33
CA ARG A 9 -7.14 -1.51 3.70
C ARG A 9 -7.28 -0.10 3.15
N ASP A 10 -7.79 0.01 1.93
CA ASP A 10 -8.03 1.31 1.32
C ASP A 10 -9.43 1.84 1.68
N SER A 11 -9.79 3.01 1.13
CA SER A 11 -11.09 3.64 1.40
C SER A 11 -12.27 2.87 0.83
N TYR A 12 -12.01 1.95 -0.11
CA TYR A 12 -13.05 1.10 -0.70
C TYR A 12 -13.22 -0.23 0.04
N GLY A 13 -12.38 -0.49 1.05
CA GLY A 13 -12.43 -1.73 1.81
C GLY A 13 -11.59 -2.88 1.24
N ASP A 14 -10.84 -2.63 0.19
CA ASP A 14 -9.98 -3.64 -0.40
C ASP A 14 -8.71 -3.83 0.43
N ILE A 15 -8.23 -5.08 0.50
CA ILE A 15 -7.07 -5.46 1.30
C ILE A 15 -5.87 -5.63 0.39
N ALA A 16 -4.72 -5.17 0.86
CA ALA A 16 -3.46 -5.33 0.13
C ALA A 16 -2.31 -5.62 1.08
N LEU A 17 -1.29 -6.30 0.54
CA LEU A 17 -0.06 -6.62 1.26
C LEU A 17 1.02 -5.63 0.88
N VAL A 18 1.66 -5.03 1.88
CA VAL A 18 2.78 -4.11 1.64
C VAL A 18 4.02 -4.93 1.26
N THR A 19 4.55 -4.67 0.06
CA THR A 19 5.70 -5.42 -0.47
C THR A 19 6.96 -4.58 -0.58
N ASP A 20 6.84 -3.25 -0.64
CA ASP A 20 8.00 -2.38 -0.80
C ASP A 20 7.63 -0.94 -0.48
N HIS A 21 8.63 -0.06 -0.59
CA HIS A 21 8.47 1.38 -0.46
C HIS A 21 9.13 2.09 -1.63
N TRP A 22 8.59 3.25 -1.99
CA TRP A 22 9.16 4.04 -3.05
C TRP A 22 9.14 5.53 -2.64
N ILE A 23 10.26 6.21 -2.85
CA ILE A 23 10.39 7.63 -2.54
C ILE A 23 10.57 8.36 -3.86
N HIS A 24 9.72 9.38 -4.08
CA HIS A 24 9.83 10.22 -5.27
C HIS A 24 11.02 11.17 -5.12
N ASP A 25 11.95 11.13 -6.06
CA ASP A 25 13.22 11.85 -5.95
C ASP A 25 13.08 13.37 -5.87
N GLN A 26 12.09 13.93 -6.57
CA GLN A 26 11.93 15.37 -6.64
C GLN A 26 11.14 15.95 -5.47
N SER A 27 10.07 15.28 -5.07
CA SER A 27 9.17 15.77 -4.02
C SER A 27 9.48 15.22 -2.65
N GLY A 28 10.21 14.11 -2.57
CA GLY A 28 10.44 13.40 -1.32
C GLY A 28 9.22 12.67 -0.80
N GLU A 29 8.15 12.60 -1.59
CA GLU A 29 6.93 11.91 -1.18
C GLU A 29 7.16 10.41 -1.04
N TYR A 30 6.51 9.85 -0.02
CA TYR A 30 6.64 8.44 0.31
C TYR A 30 5.44 7.67 -0.23
N HIS A 31 5.70 6.65 -1.04
CA HIS A 31 4.67 5.77 -1.56
C HIS A 31 4.85 4.38 -0.99
N THR A 32 3.74 3.73 -0.65
CA THR A 32 3.74 2.36 -0.19
C THR A 32 3.37 1.47 -1.36
N VAL A 33 4.25 0.54 -1.71
CA VAL A 33 4.00 -0.41 -2.80
C VAL A 33 3.29 -1.62 -2.24
N VAL A 34 2.17 -1.97 -2.85
CA VAL A 34 1.31 -3.05 -2.35
C VAL A 34 0.95 -4.01 -3.47
N LYS A 35 0.60 -5.23 -3.06
CA LYS A 35 -0.03 -6.22 -3.94
C LYS A 35 -1.45 -6.44 -3.44
N TRP A 36 -2.42 -6.24 -4.31
CA TRP A 36 -3.83 -6.37 -3.95
C TRP A 36 -4.19 -7.84 -3.68
N LEU A 37 -4.85 -8.09 -2.55
CA LEU A 37 -5.29 -9.41 -2.13
C LEU A 37 -6.78 -9.61 -2.29
N SER A 38 -7.54 -8.53 -2.44
CA SER A 38 -8.98 -8.61 -2.64
C SER A 38 -9.43 -7.48 -3.56
N GLY A 39 -10.67 -7.54 -4.01
CA GLY A 39 -11.27 -6.52 -4.84
C GLY A 39 -10.98 -6.69 -6.32
N ARG A 40 -11.24 -5.63 -7.08
CA ARG A 40 -11.13 -5.63 -8.54
C ARG A 40 -9.72 -5.91 -9.04
N TYR A 41 -8.73 -5.47 -8.28
CA TYR A 41 -7.33 -5.49 -8.72
C TYR A 41 -6.52 -6.61 -8.08
N VAL A 42 -7.16 -7.66 -7.59
CA VAL A 42 -6.49 -8.77 -6.92
C VAL A 42 -5.33 -9.31 -7.78
N GLY A 43 -4.15 -9.45 -7.16
CA GLY A 43 -2.95 -9.94 -7.84
C GLY A 43 -2.11 -8.85 -8.49
N GLU A 44 -2.64 -7.63 -8.65
CA GLU A 44 -1.88 -6.53 -9.24
C GLU A 44 -1.11 -5.77 -8.16
N THR A 45 -0.02 -5.11 -8.58
CA THR A 45 0.77 -4.24 -7.70
C THR A 45 0.43 -2.79 -7.97
N ASP A 46 0.56 -1.95 -6.93
CA ASP A 46 0.27 -0.53 -7.05
C ASP A 46 1.13 0.25 -6.06
N ALA A 47 1.35 1.53 -6.34
CA ALA A 47 2.05 2.43 -5.43
C ALA A 47 1.05 3.46 -4.91
N LEU A 48 0.80 3.44 -3.61
CA LEU A 48 -0.24 4.25 -2.98
C LEU A 48 0.38 5.30 -2.08
N TYR A 49 -0.30 6.44 -1.93
CA TYR A 49 0.10 7.44 -0.96
C TYR A 49 -0.07 6.88 0.45
N THR A 50 1.00 6.91 1.21
CA THR A 50 1.04 6.29 2.54
C THR A 50 0.00 6.88 3.51
N ASP A 51 -0.27 8.17 3.40
CA ASP A 51 -1.13 8.89 4.33
C ASP A 51 -2.59 8.44 4.31
N ASN A 52 -3.02 7.78 3.23
CA ASN A 52 -4.42 7.40 3.05
C ASN A 52 -4.71 5.94 3.37
N LEU A 53 -3.75 5.26 3.97
CA LEU A 53 -3.86 3.82 4.18
C LEU A 53 -4.09 3.48 5.65
N GLU A 54 -4.98 2.51 5.88
CA GLU A 54 -5.23 1.97 7.22
C GLU A 54 -4.51 0.65 7.37
N VAL A 55 -3.62 0.56 8.34
CA VAL A 55 -2.93 -0.70 8.66
C VAL A 55 -3.86 -1.55 9.51
N ILE A 56 -4.19 -2.75 9.05
CA ILE A 56 -5.10 -3.65 9.74
C ILE A 56 -4.39 -4.83 10.39
N ALA A 57 -3.16 -5.13 9.95
CA ALA A 57 -2.31 -6.15 10.55
C ALA A 57 -0.87 -5.96 10.14
N CYS A 58 0.07 -6.43 10.93
CA CYS A 58 1.49 -6.42 10.58
C CYS A 58 2.17 -7.76 10.83
#